data_6a69ba536bd98e5713073b37d0e80d47
#
_entry.id   6a69ba536bd98e5713073b37d0e80d47
#
_cell.length_a   1.000
_cell.length_b   1.000
_cell.length_c   1.000
_cell.angle_alpha   90.00
_cell.angle_beta   90.00
_cell.angle_gamma   90.00
#
_symmetry.space_group_name_H-M   'P 1'
#
loop_
_entity.id
_entity.type
_entity.pdbx_description
1 polymer ?
#
loop_
_entity_poly.entity_id
_entity_poly.type
_entity_poly.pdbx_seq_one_letter_code
_entity_poly.pdbx_strand_id
1 'polypeptide(L)' 'MTKVTLHYDLTRPLGDEDFENIANVHATYGMARVQVAPSLDKITVDYDASRLMKQDVEAVLASHGIPILVTAAA' A
#
# COMPACT_ATOMS: atom_id res chain seq x y z
N MET A 1 -6.10 -2.37 19.44
CA MET A 1 -5.95 -1.96 18.02
C MET A 1 -4.48 -1.63 17.75
N THR A 2 -3.83 -2.39 16.90
CA THR A 2 -2.41 -2.22 16.61
C THR A 2 -2.23 -1.68 15.20
N LYS A 3 -1.92 -0.39 15.10
CA LYS A 3 -1.69 0.25 13.82
C LYS A 3 -0.20 0.20 13.48
N VAL A 4 0.13 -0.28 12.30
CA VAL A 4 1.50 -0.37 11.81
C VAL A 4 1.62 0.42 10.53
N THR A 5 2.74 1.12 10.38
CA THR A 5 3.05 1.91 9.19
C THR A 5 4.14 1.23 8.39
N LEU A 6 3.89 1.02 7.11
CA LEU A 6 4.86 0.46 6.17
C LEU A 6 5.18 1.48 5.08
N HIS A 7 6.42 1.46 4.62
CA HIS A 7 6.88 2.31 3.53
C HIS A 7 7.31 1.43 2.38
N TYR A 8 6.84 1.78 1.17
CA TYR A 8 7.20 1.04 -0.04
C TYR A 8 7.71 2.01 -1.10
N ASP A 9 8.78 1.61 -1.77
CA ASP A 9 9.19 2.24 -3.01
C ASP A 9 8.36 1.65 -4.15
N LEU A 10 8.15 2.43 -5.20
CA LEU A 10 7.39 1.99 -6.35
C LEU A 10 8.33 1.73 -7.52
N THR A 11 7.95 0.80 -8.40
CA THR A 11 8.73 0.46 -9.58
C THR A 11 8.62 1.51 -10.68
N ARG A 12 7.58 2.36 -10.58
CA ARG A 12 7.35 3.49 -11.48
C ARG A 12 6.55 4.55 -10.75
N PRO A 13 6.58 5.80 -11.20
CA PRO A 13 5.70 6.84 -10.65
C PRO A 13 4.23 6.48 -10.88
N LEU A 14 3.38 6.89 -9.95
CA LEU A 14 1.93 6.65 -10.05
C LEU A 14 1.30 7.55 -11.09
N GLY A 15 0.35 6.99 -11.83
CA GLY A 15 -0.49 7.74 -12.77
C GLY A 15 -1.92 7.87 -12.24
N ASP A 16 -2.79 8.48 -13.04
CA ASP A 16 -4.18 8.75 -12.63
C ASP A 16 -4.94 7.47 -12.27
N GLU A 17 -4.74 6.41 -13.05
CA GLU A 17 -5.39 5.12 -12.78
C GLU A 17 -4.97 4.54 -11.44
N ASP A 18 -3.73 4.77 -11.04
CA ASP A 18 -3.22 4.26 -9.79
C ASP A 18 -3.89 4.93 -8.59
N PHE A 19 -4.25 6.20 -8.71
CA PHE A 19 -4.98 6.89 -7.65
C PHE A 19 -6.38 6.32 -7.44
N GLU A 20 -7.07 5.92 -8.51
CA GLU A 20 -8.34 5.21 -8.39
C GLU A 20 -8.16 3.86 -7.72
N ASN A 21 -7.10 3.15 -8.06
CA ASN A 21 -6.77 1.87 -7.45
C ASN A 21 -6.47 2.03 -5.96
N ILE A 22 -5.77 3.09 -5.57
CA ILE A 22 -5.50 3.39 -4.16
C ILE A 22 -6.81 3.67 -3.42
N ALA A 23 -7.74 4.39 -4.02
CA ALA A 23 -9.05 4.60 -3.41
C ALA A 23 -9.79 3.28 -3.16
N ASN A 24 -9.67 2.34 -4.07
CA ASN A 24 -10.23 0.99 -3.90
C ASN A 24 -9.52 0.21 -2.79
N VAL A 25 -8.23 0.40 -2.62
CA VAL A 25 -7.47 -0.21 -1.54
C VAL A 25 -8.00 0.26 -0.18
N HIS A 26 -8.36 1.53 -0.06
CA HIS A 26 -8.93 2.06 1.18
C HIS A 26 -10.24 1.38 1.58
N ALA A 27 -10.95 0.79 0.63
CA ALA A 27 -12.18 0.05 0.92
C ALA A 27 -11.91 -1.34 1.50
N THR A 28 -10.68 -1.80 1.49
CA THR A 28 -10.31 -3.12 2.02
C THR A 28 -10.31 -3.08 3.54
N TYR A 29 -10.98 -4.06 4.14
CA TYR A 29 -11.07 -4.17 5.58
C TYR A 29 -9.69 -4.34 6.21
N GLY A 30 -9.40 -3.55 7.24
CA GLY A 30 -8.10 -3.56 7.91
C GLY A 30 -7.09 -2.56 7.37
N MET A 31 -7.35 -2.00 6.18
CA MET A 31 -6.50 -0.95 5.61
C MET A 31 -6.95 0.40 6.16
N ALA A 32 -6.07 1.06 6.90
CA ALA A 32 -6.42 2.33 7.53
C ALA A 32 -6.15 3.53 6.61
N ARG A 33 -4.99 3.56 5.97
CA ARG A 33 -4.61 4.71 5.16
C ARG A 33 -3.48 4.36 4.19
N VAL A 34 -3.56 4.91 3.00
CA VAL A 34 -2.46 4.88 2.02
C VAL A 34 -2.15 6.32 1.62
N GLN A 35 -0.92 6.75 1.84
CA GLN A 35 -0.46 8.07 1.46
C GLN A 35 0.58 7.96 0.34
N VAL A 36 0.53 8.88 -0.59
CA VAL A 36 1.47 8.93 -1.71
C VAL A 36 2.46 10.07 -1.47
N ALA A 37 3.75 9.79 -1.63
CA ALA A 37 4.77 10.81 -1.53
C ALA A 37 4.63 11.84 -2.68
N PRO A 38 5.07 13.09 -2.47
CA PRO A 38 5.00 14.10 -3.53
C PRO A 38 5.73 13.72 -4.81
N SER A 39 6.77 12.88 -4.71
CA SER A 39 7.51 12.38 -5.87
C SER A 39 6.76 11.31 -6.66
N LEU A 40 5.65 10.79 -6.14
CA LEU A 40 4.81 9.75 -6.73
C LEU A 40 5.50 8.40 -6.91
N ASP A 41 6.66 8.22 -6.32
CA ASP A 41 7.45 6.97 -6.44
C ASP A 41 7.54 6.20 -5.12
N LYS A 42 6.86 6.66 -4.09
CA LYS A 42 6.82 6.01 -2.79
C LYS A 42 5.43 6.11 -2.18
N ILE A 43 5.06 5.11 -1.42
CA ILE A 43 3.80 5.14 -0.66
C ILE A 43 4.06 4.76 0.80
N THR A 44 3.19 5.26 1.66
CA THR A 44 3.16 4.91 3.08
C THR A 44 1.80 4.30 3.36
N VAL A 45 1.80 3.12 3.96
CA VAL A 45 0.58 2.37 4.24
C VAL A 45 0.43 2.18 5.74
N ASP A 46 -0.70 2.62 6.28
CA ASP A 46 -1.10 2.33 7.65
C ASP A 46 -2.16 1.23 7.63
N TYR A 47 -1.98 0.20 8.43
CA TYR A 47 -2.95 -0.88 8.51
C TYR A 47 -3.09 -1.37 9.95
N ASP A 48 -4.18 -2.09 10.20
CA ASP A 48 -4.44 -2.68 11.51
C ASP A 48 -3.82 -4.08 11.56
N ALA A 49 -2.72 -4.21 12.28
CA ALA A 49 -1.97 -5.45 12.39
C ALA A 49 -2.74 -6.55 13.15
N SER A 50 -3.83 -6.21 13.82
CA SER A 50 -4.70 -7.21 14.43
C SER A 50 -5.63 -7.88 13.42
N ARG A 51 -5.75 -7.31 12.20
CA ARG A 51 -6.65 -7.80 11.16
C ARG A 51 -5.91 -8.29 9.92
N LEU A 52 -4.78 -7.69 9.60
CA LEU A 52 -3.99 -8.00 8.44
C LEU A 52 -2.54 -8.26 8.84
N MET A 53 -1.87 -9.08 8.08
CA MET A 53 -0.43 -9.27 8.17
C MET A 53 0.24 -8.43 7.07
N LYS A 54 1.54 -8.19 7.20
CA LYS A 54 2.30 -7.47 6.17
C LYS A 54 2.11 -8.10 4.79
N GLN A 55 2.11 -9.42 4.72
CA GLN A 55 1.91 -10.15 3.47
C GLN A 55 0.54 -9.87 2.85
N ASP A 56 -0.49 -9.73 3.69
CA ASP A 56 -1.84 -9.41 3.23
C ASP A 56 -1.88 -8.02 2.62
N VAL A 57 -1.20 -7.06 3.24
CA VAL A 57 -1.11 -5.69 2.73
C VAL A 57 -0.46 -5.68 1.36
N GLU A 58 0.64 -6.40 1.20
CA GLU A 58 1.34 -6.48 -0.08
C GLU A 58 0.48 -7.15 -1.14
N ALA A 59 -0.24 -8.20 -0.78
CA ALA A 59 -1.15 -8.88 -1.70
C ALA A 59 -2.29 -7.96 -2.14
N VAL A 60 -2.86 -7.19 -1.22
CA VAL A 60 -3.92 -6.23 -1.54
C VAL A 60 -3.40 -5.16 -2.51
N LEU A 61 -2.25 -4.58 -2.23
CA LEU A 61 -1.67 -3.57 -3.11
C LEU A 61 -1.39 -4.14 -4.50
N ALA A 62 -0.80 -5.32 -4.57
CA ALA A 62 -0.51 -5.96 -5.85
C ALA A 62 -1.78 -6.30 -6.62
N SER A 63 -2.82 -6.78 -5.95
CA SER A 63 -4.08 -7.14 -6.60
C SER A 63 -4.82 -5.93 -7.15
N HIS A 64 -4.55 -4.74 -6.63
CA HIS A 64 -5.11 -3.49 -7.11
C HIS A 64 -4.19 -2.80 -8.14
N GLY A 65 -3.13 -3.47 -8.57
CA GLY A 65 -2.25 -2.92 -9.60
C GLY A 65 -1.28 -1.85 -9.12
N ILE A 66 -1.08 -1.72 -7.82
CA ILE A 66 -0.12 -0.76 -7.27
C ILE A 66 1.29 -1.33 -7.47
N PRO A 67 2.19 -0.61 -8.18
CA PRO A 67 3.50 -1.16 -8.54
C PRO A 67 4.53 -1.07 -7.41
N ILE A 68 4.25 -1.72 -6.29
CA ILE A 68 5.17 -1.70 -5.16
C ILE A 68 6.41 -2.54 -5.45
N LEU A 69 7.56 -2.06 -4.95
CA LEU A 69 8.79 -2.80 -4.98
C LEU A 69 8.92 -3.57 -3.67
N VAL A 70 8.68 -4.86 -3.73
CA VAL A 70 8.82 -5.72 -2.55
C VAL A 70 10.26 -6.21 -2.50
N THR A 71 10.99 -5.76 -1.48
CA THR A 71 12.34 -6.28 -1.25
C THR A 71 12.22 -7.58 -0.48
N ALA A 72 12.64 -8.65 -1.10
CA ALA A 72 12.58 -9.97 -0.50
C ALA A 72 13.56 -10.16 0.67
N ALA A 73 14.39 -9.21 0.88
CA ALA A 73 15.40 -9.26 1.94
C ALA A 73 14.78 -8.85 3.27
N ALA A 74 13.88 -9.59 3.71
CA ALA A 74 13.37 -9.34 5.04
C ALA A 74 14.39 -9.77 6.09
#